data_39fcd7cedf0dc1fdf0a4e667215c6b36
#
_entry.id   39fcd7cedf0dc1fdf0a4e667215c6b36
#
_cell.length_a   1.000
_cell.length_b   1.000
_cell.length_c   1.000
_cell.angle_alpha   90.00
_cell.angle_beta   90.00
_cell.angle_gamma   90.00
#
_symmetry.space_group_name_H-M   'P 1'
#
loop_
_entity.id
_entity.type
_entity.pdbx_description
1 polymer ?
#
loop_
_entity_poly.entity_id
_entity_poly.type
_entity_poly.pdbx_seq_one_letter_code
_entity_poly.pdbx_strand_id
1 'polypeptide(L)'
;MILLASFGMLALTVWLYGKGEIGFEGILTCTIAMLGSFGPVVALSSLSNNLNQTLASGERVLSLLEETPMVEEISGNVDIRNQKNSPEKEKYILRGILTGRAKNSVNAFSGAEAQHVTFAYENETILDDYSLKLEPGKITGIHGASGSGKSTLLKLLMRFWDVNEGSVFVDGEDVRKIPTRHLRDMESYVTQETHLFHDSIANNIAVGSPGASREAIIEAAKKASIHDFIMKLPKGYDTEVGELGDTLSGGEKQRIGIARAFLHDSPLILMDEPTSNLDSLNEGIILKSLREAAEKKTVVLVSHRKSTMNIVDTVFEMKDGRIS
;
A
#
# COMPACT_ATOMS: atom_id res chain seq x y z
N MET A 1 3.04 10.62 -49.77
CA MET A 1 2.96 12.02 -50.21
C MET A 1 4.34 12.61 -50.49
N ILE A 2 5.33 12.59 -49.57
CA ILE A 2 6.68 13.16 -49.74
C ILE A 2 7.39 12.58 -50.96
N LEU A 3 7.45 11.26 -51.11
CA LEU A 3 8.06 10.59 -52.26
C LEU A 3 7.38 10.98 -53.59
N LEU A 4 6.06 11.03 -53.61
CA LEU A 4 5.32 11.43 -54.80
C LEU A 4 5.64 12.89 -55.23
N ALA A 5 5.69 13.81 -54.27
CA ALA A 5 6.05 15.20 -54.53
C ALA A 5 7.50 15.34 -55.02
N SER A 6 8.44 14.58 -54.39
CA SER A 6 9.85 14.57 -54.77
C SER A 6 10.08 13.99 -56.17
N PHE A 7 9.40 12.89 -56.53
CA PHE A 7 9.44 12.29 -57.86
C PHE A 7 8.76 13.22 -58.90
N GLY A 8 7.64 13.85 -58.54
CA GLY A 8 6.98 14.84 -59.39
C GLY A 8 7.89 16.03 -59.73
N MET A 9 8.60 16.57 -58.72
CA MET A 9 9.57 17.65 -58.91
C MET A 9 10.73 17.22 -59.80
N LEU A 10 11.29 16.03 -59.56
CA LEU A 10 12.35 15.46 -60.38
C LEU A 10 11.90 15.30 -61.85
N ALA A 11 10.73 14.72 -62.07
CA ALA A 11 10.18 14.56 -63.43
C ALA A 11 9.97 15.90 -64.17
N LEU A 12 9.44 16.91 -63.46
CA LEU A 12 9.24 18.23 -63.99
C LEU A 12 10.55 18.91 -64.35
N THR A 13 11.56 18.84 -63.47
CA THR A 13 12.86 19.46 -63.73
C THR A 13 13.64 18.77 -64.85
N VAL A 14 13.55 17.41 -64.94
CA VAL A 14 14.10 16.67 -66.09
C VAL A 14 13.44 17.04 -67.40
N TRP A 15 12.12 17.22 -67.39
CA TRP A 15 11.39 17.68 -68.59
C TRP A 15 11.78 19.10 -69.04
N LEU A 16 11.96 20.05 -68.10
CA LEU A 16 12.42 21.41 -68.39
C LEU A 16 13.89 21.42 -68.87
N TYR A 17 14.73 20.55 -68.36
CA TYR A 17 16.09 20.36 -68.86
C TYR A 17 16.10 19.86 -70.28
N GLY A 18 15.22 18.92 -70.62
CA GLY A 18 15.07 18.43 -72.02
C GLY A 18 14.62 19.52 -73.01
N LYS A 19 13.92 20.58 -72.53
CA LYS A 19 13.57 21.78 -73.33
C LYS A 19 14.67 22.82 -73.38
N GLY A 20 15.78 22.64 -72.61
CA GLY A 20 16.87 23.62 -72.61
C GLY A 20 16.59 24.86 -71.73
N GLU A 21 15.51 24.85 -70.92
CA GLU A 21 15.13 25.99 -70.07
C GLU A 21 15.92 26.09 -68.82
N ILE A 22 16.42 24.95 -68.29
CA ILE A 22 17.26 24.89 -67.10
C ILE A 22 18.49 24.00 -67.31
N GLY A 23 19.60 24.29 -66.61
CA GLY A 23 20.80 23.45 -66.58
C GLY A 23 20.72 22.29 -65.61
N PHE A 24 21.70 21.43 -65.65
CA PHE A 24 21.80 20.28 -64.68
C PHE A 24 21.82 20.75 -63.21
N GLU A 25 22.44 21.92 -62.96
CA GLU A 25 22.46 22.55 -61.63
C GLU A 25 21.05 22.87 -61.11
N GLY A 26 20.14 23.25 -61.99
CA GLY A 26 18.73 23.55 -61.71
C GLY A 26 17.98 22.30 -61.23
N ILE A 27 18.21 21.14 -61.87
CA ILE A 27 17.62 19.87 -61.48
C ILE A 27 18.02 19.54 -60.07
N LEU A 28 19.34 19.59 -59.75
CA LEU A 28 19.89 19.29 -58.44
C LEU A 28 19.33 20.23 -57.37
N THR A 29 19.40 21.55 -57.64
CA THR A 29 18.98 22.57 -56.68
C THR A 29 17.50 22.44 -56.33
N CYS A 30 16.62 22.29 -57.33
CA CYS A 30 15.18 22.17 -57.10
C CYS A 30 14.81 20.87 -56.35
N THR A 31 15.47 19.76 -56.70
CA THR A 31 15.22 18.47 -56.06
C THR A 31 15.68 18.48 -54.62
N ILE A 32 16.88 19.01 -54.33
CA ILE A 32 17.42 19.11 -52.95
C ILE A 32 16.57 20.10 -52.13
N ALA A 33 16.21 21.26 -52.70
CA ALA A 33 15.36 22.22 -51.99
C ALA A 33 13.98 21.63 -51.65
N MET A 34 13.38 20.86 -52.58
CA MET A 34 12.11 20.18 -52.35
C MET A 34 12.23 19.14 -51.22
N LEU A 35 13.26 18.32 -51.25
CA LEU A 35 13.51 17.33 -50.18
C LEU A 35 13.74 18.01 -48.82
N GLY A 36 14.50 19.10 -48.79
CA GLY A 36 14.77 19.88 -47.57
C GLY A 36 13.52 20.56 -46.97
N SER A 37 12.58 20.94 -47.82
CA SER A 37 11.34 21.64 -47.39
C SER A 37 10.40 20.76 -46.54
N PHE A 38 10.51 19.43 -46.62
CA PHE A 38 9.66 18.53 -45.84
C PHE A 38 10.10 18.36 -44.38
N GLY A 39 11.36 18.68 -44.05
CA GLY A 39 11.85 18.57 -42.67
C GLY A 39 10.99 19.31 -41.65
N PRO A 40 10.72 20.61 -41.81
CA PRO A 40 9.84 21.37 -40.92
C PRO A 40 8.40 20.84 -40.85
N VAL A 41 7.86 20.34 -42.01
CA VAL A 41 6.49 19.78 -42.06
C VAL A 41 6.40 18.49 -41.25
N VAL A 42 7.39 17.61 -41.38
CA VAL A 42 7.48 16.36 -40.56
C VAL A 42 7.65 16.69 -39.09
N ALA A 43 8.52 17.64 -38.75
CA ALA A 43 8.71 18.10 -37.36
C ALA A 43 7.41 18.67 -36.78
N LEU A 44 6.67 19.47 -37.54
CA LEU A 44 5.38 20.02 -37.11
C LEU A 44 4.31 18.93 -36.92
N SER A 45 4.30 17.90 -37.76
CA SER A 45 3.40 16.75 -37.59
C SER A 45 3.70 15.93 -36.34
N SER A 46 4.99 15.73 -36.02
CA SER A 46 5.41 15.01 -34.82
C SER A 46 5.18 15.81 -33.53
N LEU A 47 5.17 17.16 -33.64
CA LEU A 47 4.90 18.04 -32.48
C LEU A 47 3.52 17.81 -31.90
N SER A 48 2.49 17.57 -32.72
CA SER A 48 1.14 17.28 -32.23
C SER A 48 1.08 15.99 -31.39
N ASN A 49 1.77 14.95 -31.83
CA ASN A 49 1.82 13.69 -31.08
C ASN A 49 2.61 13.84 -29.76
N ASN A 50 3.75 14.52 -29.80
CA ASN A 50 4.56 14.76 -28.59
C ASN A 50 3.82 15.66 -27.60
N LEU A 51 3.09 16.68 -28.08
CA LEU A 51 2.27 17.55 -27.25
C LEU A 51 1.17 16.76 -26.54
N ASN A 52 0.41 15.93 -27.26
CA ASN A 52 -0.64 15.10 -26.69
C ASN A 52 -0.10 14.13 -25.63
N GLN A 53 1.05 13.52 -25.88
CA GLN A 53 1.71 12.62 -24.94
C GLN A 53 2.19 13.36 -23.68
N THR A 54 2.73 14.56 -23.86
CA THR A 54 3.17 15.41 -22.72
C THR A 54 1.98 15.90 -21.92
N LEU A 55 0.90 16.33 -22.57
CA LEU A 55 -0.34 16.75 -21.90
C LEU A 55 -0.97 15.58 -21.10
N ALA A 56 -1.07 14.40 -21.70
CA ALA A 56 -1.60 13.22 -21.02
C ALA A 56 -0.74 12.82 -19.81
N SER A 57 0.58 12.97 -19.88
CA SER A 57 1.48 12.74 -18.74
C SER A 57 1.30 13.80 -17.66
N GLY A 58 1.13 15.07 -18.06
CA GLY A 58 0.84 16.18 -17.14
C GLY A 58 -0.51 16.01 -16.45
N GLU A 59 -1.54 15.59 -17.16
CA GLU A 59 -2.88 15.33 -16.60
C GLU A 59 -2.87 14.23 -15.55
N ARG A 60 -2.09 13.17 -15.75
CA ARG A 60 -1.91 12.12 -14.73
C ARG A 60 -1.26 12.66 -13.45
N VAL A 61 -0.27 13.54 -13.57
CA VAL A 61 0.37 14.17 -12.40
C VAL A 61 -0.61 15.10 -11.71
N LEU A 62 -1.35 15.91 -12.47
CA LEU A 62 -2.35 16.81 -11.91
C LEU A 62 -3.47 16.05 -11.20
N SER A 63 -3.98 14.96 -11.78
CA SER A 63 -5.01 14.16 -11.15
C SER A 63 -4.58 13.60 -9.79
N LEU A 64 -3.30 13.21 -9.64
CA LEU A 64 -2.75 12.78 -8.35
C LEU A 64 -2.63 13.93 -7.34
N LEU A 65 -2.28 15.15 -7.81
CA LEU A 65 -2.16 16.33 -6.94
C LEU A 65 -3.52 16.90 -6.51
N GLU A 66 -4.54 16.73 -7.34
CA GLU A 66 -5.90 17.20 -7.10
C GLU A 66 -6.75 16.15 -6.36
N GLU A 67 -6.21 14.95 -6.14
CA GLU A 67 -6.91 13.90 -5.40
C GLU A 67 -7.19 14.36 -3.96
N THR A 68 -8.45 14.46 -3.62
CA THR A 68 -8.88 14.78 -2.26
C THR A 68 -8.84 13.53 -1.39
N PRO A 69 -8.19 13.56 -0.21
CA PRO A 69 -8.21 12.43 0.70
C PRO A 69 -9.63 12.02 1.07
N MET A 70 -9.94 10.73 1.00
CA MET A 70 -11.27 10.17 1.36
C MET A 70 -11.56 10.30 2.87
N VAL A 71 -10.52 10.48 3.67
CA VAL A 71 -10.58 10.60 5.13
C VAL A 71 -9.85 11.86 5.54
N GLU A 72 -10.51 12.72 6.33
CA GLU A 72 -9.86 13.90 6.88
C GLU A 72 -8.76 13.51 7.86
N GLU A 73 -7.57 14.05 7.64
CA GLU A 73 -6.46 13.85 8.56
C GLU A 73 -6.71 14.67 9.85
N ILE A 74 -6.79 13.95 10.95
CA ILE A 74 -6.84 14.59 12.27
C ILE A 74 -5.42 15.00 12.62
N SER A 75 -5.06 16.22 12.25
CA SER A 75 -3.78 16.82 12.57
C SER A 75 -3.67 16.96 14.08
N GLY A 76 -2.99 16.02 14.70
CA GLY A 76 -2.50 16.16 16.07
C GLY A 76 -1.34 17.17 16.17
N ASN A 77 -1.28 18.16 15.29
CA ASN A 77 -0.38 19.30 15.42
C ASN A 77 -0.86 20.14 16.61
N VAL A 78 -0.40 19.75 17.78
CA VAL A 78 -0.37 20.66 18.91
C VAL A 78 0.63 21.76 18.50
N ASP A 79 0.08 22.84 17.95
CA ASP A 79 0.81 24.08 17.81
C ASP A 79 1.03 24.61 19.23
N ILE A 80 2.19 24.24 19.80
CA ILE A 80 2.58 24.51 21.20
C ILE A 80 2.58 26.03 21.49
N ARG A 81 2.44 26.87 20.47
CA ARG A 81 2.54 28.32 20.60
C ARG A 81 1.23 29.05 20.87
N ASN A 82 0.05 28.50 20.59
CA ASN A 82 -1.18 29.30 20.58
C ASN A 82 -2.43 28.75 21.31
N GLN A 83 -2.37 27.70 22.13
CA GLN A 83 -3.53 27.26 22.90
C GLN A 83 -3.20 26.98 24.37
N LYS A 84 -3.22 28.03 25.15
CA LYS A 84 -3.43 27.95 26.60
C LYS A 84 -4.92 27.60 26.86
N ASN A 85 -5.10 26.58 27.74
CA ASN A 85 -6.33 26.20 28.40
C ASN A 85 -7.35 25.30 27.69
N SER A 86 -7.09 23.98 27.75
CA SER A 86 -8.14 22.97 27.83
C SER A 86 -7.60 21.74 28.59
N PRO A 87 -8.25 21.29 29.67
CA PRO A 87 -7.77 20.16 30.50
C PRO A 87 -7.69 18.82 29.79
N GLU A 88 -8.48 18.63 28.73
CA GLU A 88 -8.44 17.40 27.92
C GLU A 88 -7.18 17.32 27.05
N LYS A 89 -6.68 18.44 26.54
CA LYS A 89 -5.46 18.47 25.72
C LYS A 89 -4.18 18.22 26.53
N GLU A 90 -4.14 18.62 27.79
CA GLU A 90 -3.02 18.32 28.67
C GLU A 90 -2.82 16.82 28.87
N LYS A 91 -3.92 16.04 28.89
CA LYS A 91 -3.91 14.59 28.99
C LYS A 91 -3.30 13.91 27.74
N TYR A 92 -3.53 14.46 26.54
CA TYR A 92 -2.97 13.97 25.27
C TYR A 92 -1.51 14.39 25.09
N ILE A 93 -1.16 15.62 25.49
CA ILE A 93 0.22 16.13 25.44
C ILE A 93 1.13 15.37 26.43
N LEU A 94 0.67 15.16 27.68
CA LEU A 94 1.37 14.36 28.66
C LEU A 94 1.49 12.89 28.21
N ARG A 95 0.46 12.32 27.59
CA ARG A 95 0.50 10.97 27.01
C ARG A 95 1.50 10.90 25.84
N GLY A 96 1.53 11.87 24.93
CA GLY A 96 2.46 11.92 23.78
C GLY A 96 3.93 12.19 24.18
N ILE A 97 4.18 12.95 25.22
CA ILE A 97 5.53 13.20 25.76
C ILE A 97 6.03 12.01 26.61
N LEU A 98 5.11 11.33 27.30
CA LEU A 98 5.43 10.15 28.12
C LEU A 98 5.54 8.86 27.31
N THR A 99 4.99 8.78 26.08
CA THR A 99 5.17 7.62 25.18
C THR A 99 6.50 7.64 24.43
N GLY A 100 7.34 8.65 24.64
CA GLY A 100 8.79 8.53 24.42
C GLY A 100 9.37 7.49 25.39
N ARG A 101 9.04 6.18 25.18
CA ARG A 101 9.62 5.06 25.91
C ARG A 101 9.66 5.18 27.44
N ALA A 102 8.53 5.38 28.08
CA ALA A 102 8.36 4.89 29.44
C ALA A 102 7.46 3.63 29.38
N LYS A 103 8.09 2.47 29.26
CA LYS A 103 7.48 1.20 29.69
C LYS A 103 7.22 1.33 31.18
N ASN A 104 6.02 1.81 31.57
CA ASN A 104 5.40 1.43 32.85
C ASN A 104 4.21 2.33 33.17
N SER A 105 3.05 1.71 33.24
CA SER A 105 1.69 2.14 33.64
C SER A 105 0.83 2.72 32.46
N VAL A 106 0.15 2.03 31.75
CA VAL A 106 -0.69 0.86 31.64
C VAL A 106 -2.16 1.21 31.91
N ASN A 107 -2.87 1.77 30.92
CA ASN A 107 -4.16 1.19 30.64
C ASN A 107 -3.91 0.11 29.59
N ALA A 108 -4.20 -1.15 29.90
CA ALA A 108 -4.11 -2.24 28.94
C ALA A 108 -5.00 -1.89 27.74
N PHE A 109 -4.54 -2.18 26.53
CA PHE A 109 -5.34 -2.01 25.30
C PHE A 109 -6.72 -2.63 25.50
N SER A 110 -7.78 -1.85 25.28
CA SER A 110 -9.15 -2.25 25.62
C SER A 110 -9.85 -3.04 24.50
N GLY A 111 -9.16 -3.26 23.37
CA GLY A 111 -9.71 -3.95 22.21
C GLY A 111 -10.13 -3.00 21.09
N ALA A 112 -10.87 -3.54 20.13
CA ALA A 112 -11.49 -2.76 19.06
C ALA A 112 -12.92 -3.25 18.81
N GLU A 113 -13.77 -2.40 18.26
CA GLU A 113 -15.17 -2.69 18.08
C GLU A 113 -15.73 -1.98 16.85
N ALA A 114 -16.54 -2.68 16.08
CA ALA A 114 -17.41 -2.11 15.06
C ALA A 114 -18.86 -2.17 15.60
N GLN A 115 -19.58 -1.05 15.60
CA GLN A 115 -20.94 -0.95 16.11
C GLN A 115 -21.87 -0.47 15.00
N HIS A 116 -22.82 -1.32 14.59
CA HIS A 116 -23.84 -1.03 13.59
C HIS A 116 -23.29 -0.39 12.31
N VAL A 117 -22.18 -0.96 11.81
CA VAL A 117 -21.43 -0.41 10.68
C VAL A 117 -22.11 -0.75 9.38
N THR A 118 -22.51 0.29 8.65
CA THR A 118 -22.90 0.21 7.24
C THR A 118 -21.84 0.91 6.40
N PHE A 119 -21.35 0.25 5.36
CA PHE A 119 -20.32 0.79 4.47
C PHE A 119 -20.54 0.36 3.03
N ALA A 120 -20.40 1.31 2.11
CA ALA A 120 -20.48 1.10 0.68
C ALA A 120 -19.27 1.73 -0.03
N TYR A 121 -18.75 1.05 -1.05
CA TYR A 121 -17.90 1.68 -2.05
C TYR A 121 -18.80 2.27 -3.13
N GLU A 122 -18.79 3.60 -3.27
CA GLU A 122 -19.71 4.32 -4.17
C GLU A 122 -21.17 3.92 -3.93
N ASN A 123 -21.75 3.05 -4.77
CA ASN A 123 -23.14 2.61 -4.70
C ASN A 123 -23.28 1.12 -4.30
N GLU A 124 -22.17 0.43 -4.04
CA GLU A 124 -22.18 -1.00 -3.68
C GLU A 124 -22.02 -1.16 -2.17
N THR A 125 -23.09 -1.58 -1.49
CA THR A 125 -23.05 -1.85 -0.04
C THR A 125 -22.27 -3.13 0.22
N ILE A 126 -21.20 -3.02 1.01
CA ILE A 126 -20.31 -4.13 1.38
C ILE A 126 -20.61 -4.62 2.79
N LEU A 127 -20.87 -3.72 3.73
CA LEU A 127 -21.28 -4.04 5.09
C LEU A 127 -22.65 -3.41 5.36
N ASP A 128 -23.53 -4.17 6.02
CA ASP A 128 -24.90 -3.76 6.32
C ASP A 128 -25.23 -4.12 7.77
N ASP A 129 -25.32 -3.09 8.63
CA ASP A 129 -25.58 -3.18 10.08
C ASP A 129 -24.63 -4.16 10.81
N TYR A 130 -23.34 -4.13 10.43
CA TYR A 130 -22.35 -5.06 10.94
C TYR A 130 -21.83 -4.65 12.32
N SER A 131 -21.86 -5.56 13.28
CA SER A 131 -21.32 -5.33 14.62
C SER A 131 -20.34 -6.44 15.02
N LEU A 132 -19.15 -6.07 15.51
CA LEU A 132 -18.11 -7.00 15.93
C LEU A 132 -17.34 -6.41 17.11
N LYS A 133 -17.08 -7.23 18.13
CA LYS A 133 -16.23 -6.86 19.25
C LYS A 133 -14.99 -7.73 19.31
N LEU A 134 -13.83 -7.11 19.35
CA LEU A 134 -12.51 -7.72 19.42
C LEU A 134 -12.02 -7.63 20.87
N GLU A 135 -11.95 -8.76 21.56
CA GLU A 135 -11.49 -8.79 22.94
C GLU A 135 -9.97 -8.64 23.04
N PRO A 136 -9.46 -7.86 24.00
CA PRO A 136 -8.02 -7.67 24.17
C PRO A 136 -7.32 -8.98 24.53
N GLY A 137 -6.13 -9.20 23.94
CA GLY A 137 -5.31 -10.37 24.23
C GLY A 137 -5.83 -11.67 23.63
N LYS A 138 -6.79 -11.63 22.70
CA LYS A 138 -7.34 -12.81 22.01
C LYS A 138 -7.07 -12.78 20.51
N ILE A 139 -7.11 -13.98 19.93
CA ILE A 139 -7.11 -14.17 18.49
C ILE A 139 -8.55 -14.32 18.02
N THR A 140 -9.02 -13.38 17.21
CA THR A 140 -10.33 -13.44 16.57
C THR A 140 -10.19 -13.85 15.10
N GLY A 141 -10.84 -14.91 14.69
CA GLY A 141 -10.93 -15.36 13.32
C GLY A 141 -12.17 -14.82 12.62
N ILE A 142 -12.01 -14.30 11.43
CA ILE A 142 -13.12 -13.91 10.55
C ILE A 142 -13.07 -14.80 9.32
N HIS A 143 -14.08 -15.68 9.21
CA HIS A 143 -14.24 -16.62 8.11
C HIS A 143 -15.40 -16.22 7.20
N GLY A 144 -15.31 -16.52 5.92
CA GLY A 144 -16.39 -16.24 4.97
C GLY A 144 -15.93 -16.33 3.52
N ALA A 145 -16.88 -16.33 2.59
CA ALA A 145 -16.62 -16.40 1.16
C ALA A 145 -15.77 -15.20 0.67
N SER A 146 -15.12 -15.34 -0.48
CA SER A 146 -14.48 -14.20 -1.14
C SER A 146 -15.53 -13.14 -1.46
N GLY A 147 -15.20 -11.87 -1.25
CA GLY A 147 -16.14 -10.75 -1.47
C GLY A 147 -17.12 -10.48 -0.33
N SER A 148 -17.11 -11.25 0.78
CA SER A 148 -18.04 -11.02 1.90
C SER A 148 -17.78 -9.78 2.76
N GLY A 149 -16.76 -8.97 2.44
CA GLY A 149 -16.46 -7.72 3.17
C GLY A 149 -15.35 -7.81 4.22
N LYS A 150 -14.70 -8.98 4.41
CA LYS A 150 -13.66 -9.19 5.44
C LYS A 150 -12.50 -8.20 5.38
N SER A 151 -11.89 -8.05 4.22
CA SER A 151 -10.78 -7.09 4.02
C SER A 151 -11.25 -5.65 4.16
N THR A 152 -12.50 -5.35 3.79
CA THR A 152 -13.11 -4.03 3.99
C THR A 152 -13.24 -3.72 5.47
N LEU A 153 -13.68 -4.67 6.29
CA LEU A 153 -13.75 -4.49 7.74
C LEU A 153 -12.38 -4.16 8.35
N LEU A 154 -11.31 -4.89 7.95
CA LEU A 154 -9.95 -4.57 8.42
C LEU A 154 -9.53 -3.17 8.03
N LYS A 155 -9.85 -2.73 6.81
CA LYS A 155 -9.53 -1.39 6.31
C LYS A 155 -10.32 -0.30 7.04
N LEU A 156 -11.54 -0.58 7.49
CA LEU A 156 -12.33 0.34 8.31
C LEU A 156 -11.78 0.43 9.75
N LEU A 157 -11.31 -0.67 10.33
CA LEU A 157 -10.59 -0.65 11.60
C LEU A 157 -9.35 0.23 11.50
N MET A 158 -8.61 0.15 10.37
CA MET A 158 -7.47 1.00 10.04
C MET A 158 -7.86 2.44 9.67
N ARG A 159 -9.14 2.76 9.60
CA ARG A 159 -9.63 4.06 9.11
C ARG A 159 -9.00 4.46 7.76
N PHE A 160 -8.98 3.54 6.77
CA PHE A 160 -8.69 3.91 5.39
C PHE A 160 -9.90 4.57 4.72
N TRP A 161 -11.10 4.32 5.25
CA TRP A 161 -12.37 4.99 4.95
C TRP A 161 -13.14 5.22 6.23
N ASP A 162 -13.94 6.24 6.28
CA ASP A 162 -14.93 6.43 7.33
C ASP A 162 -16.22 5.66 6.97
N VAL A 163 -16.93 5.16 7.96
CA VAL A 163 -18.18 4.40 7.76
C VAL A 163 -19.32 5.34 7.36
N ASN A 164 -20.29 4.84 6.57
CA ASN A 164 -21.48 5.59 6.19
C ASN A 164 -22.42 5.74 7.41
N GLU A 165 -22.65 4.63 8.13
CA GLU A 165 -23.45 4.60 9.35
C GLU A 165 -22.73 3.79 10.43
N GLY A 166 -23.06 4.01 11.68
CA GLY A 166 -22.41 3.36 12.82
C GLY A 166 -21.07 3.99 13.22
N SER A 167 -20.26 3.22 13.92
CA SER A 167 -18.97 3.69 14.43
C SER A 167 -17.98 2.53 14.58
N VAL A 168 -16.69 2.86 14.43
CA VAL A 168 -15.57 1.97 14.70
C VAL A 168 -14.75 2.54 15.85
N PHE A 169 -14.43 1.70 16.83
CA PHE A 169 -13.69 2.08 18.03
C PHE A 169 -12.39 1.28 18.10
N VAL A 170 -11.32 1.94 18.49
CA VAL A 170 -10.04 1.33 18.83
C VAL A 170 -9.59 1.89 20.19
N ASP A 171 -9.24 1.02 21.11
CA ASP A 171 -8.90 1.37 22.50
C ASP A 171 -10.00 2.20 23.22
N GLY A 172 -11.26 1.93 22.85
CA GLY A 172 -12.44 2.59 23.44
C GLY A 172 -12.73 4.00 22.87
N GLU A 173 -12.00 4.46 21.86
CA GLU A 173 -12.20 5.76 21.22
C GLU A 173 -12.60 5.56 19.74
N ASP A 174 -13.55 6.37 19.25
CA ASP A 174 -13.97 6.38 17.85
C ASP A 174 -12.77 6.74 16.96
N VAL A 175 -12.47 5.91 15.96
CA VAL A 175 -11.32 6.09 15.07
C VAL A 175 -11.33 7.44 14.36
N ARG A 176 -12.51 8.05 14.17
CA ARG A 176 -12.68 9.40 13.60
C ARG A 176 -12.17 10.52 14.52
N LYS A 177 -11.87 10.23 15.78
CA LYS A 177 -11.35 11.18 16.76
C LYS A 177 -9.89 10.95 17.12
N ILE A 178 -9.33 9.81 16.72
CA ILE A 178 -7.94 9.44 17.00
C ILE A 178 -7.04 10.08 15.94
N PRO A 179 -5.98 10.84 16.32
CA PRO A 179 -4.97 11.30 15.36
C PRO A 179 -4.40 10.13 14.56
N THR A 180 -4.30 10.26 13.25
CA THR A 180 -3.89 9.18 12.34
C THR A 180 -2.57 8.52 12.80
N ARG A 181 -1.58 9.33 13.18
CA ARG A 181 -0.30 8.80 13.69
C ARG A 181 -0.49 7.90 14.91
N HIS A 182 -1.32 8.32 15.88
CA HIS A 182 -1.56 7.54 17.08
C HIS A 182 -2.31 6.24 16.77
N LEU A 183 -3.29 6.28 15.86
CA LEU A 183 -3.98 5.08 15.38
C LEU A 183 -2.97 4.10 14.75
N ARG A 184 -2.07 4.58 13.88
CA ARG A 184 -1.02 3.74 13.27
C ARG A 184 -0.05 3.13 14.29
N ASP A 185 0.26 3.83 15.38
CA ASP A 185 1.09 3.29 16.45
C ASP A 185 0.39 2.13 17.22
N MET A 186 -0.95 2.11 17.24
CA MET A 186 -1.74 1.08 17.93
C MET A 186 -2.03 -0.16 17.08
N GLU A 187 -1.80 -0.12 15.78
CA GLU A 187 -2.21 -1.19 14.86
C GLU A 187 -1.12 -1.56 13.87
N SER A 188 -1.08 -2.83 13.51
CA SER A 188 -0.28 -3.36 12.39
C SER A 188 -1.19 -4.08 11.42
N TYR A 189 -0.96 -3.90 10.13
CA TYR A 189 -1.73 -4.56 9.08
C TYR A 189 -0.82 -5.39 8.17
N VAL A 190 -1.11 -6.67 8.10
CA VAL A 190 -0.48 -7.60 7.14
C VAL A 190 -1.46 -7.87 6.03
N THR A 191 -1.15 -7.38 4.84
CA THR A 191 -1.95 -7.54 3.63
C THR A 191 -1.82 -8.95 3.05
N GLN A 192 -2.80 -9.37 2.24
CA GLN A 192 -2.77 -10.63 1.51
C GLN A 192 -1.53 -10.76 0.62
N GLU A 193 -1.13 -9.67 -0.03
CA GLU A 193 0.12 -9.58 -0.80
C GLU A 193 1.08 -8.61 -0.13
N THR A 194 2.30 -9.09 0.14
CA THR A 194 3.36 -8.26 0.73
C THR A 194 4.24 -7.69 -0.38
N HIS A 195 4.26 -6.38 -0.47
CA HIS A 195 5.18 -5.66 -1.36
C HIS A 195 6.49 -5.32 -0.66
N LEU A 196 7.60 -5.50 -1.38
CA LEU A 196 8.94 -5.20 -0.90
C LEU A 196 9.54 -4.06 -1.71
N PHE A 197 10.32 -3.23 -1.03
CA PHE A 197 11.10 -2.17 -1.66
C PHE A 197 12.38 -2.74 -2.26
N HIS A 198 12.90 -2.12 -3.31
CA HIS A 198 14.22 -2.43 -3.87
C HIS A 198 15.29 -1.95 -2.90
N ASP A 199 15.55 -2.74 -1.88
CA ASP A 199 16.49 -2.48 -0.78
C ASP A 199 16.87 -3.80 -0.12
N SER A 200 17.70 -3.78 0.90
CA SER A 200 18.09 -4.96 1.67
C SER A 200 16.89 -5.58 2.41
N ILE A 201 16.98 -6.86 2.72
CA ILE A 201 15.97 -7.55 3.54
C ILE A 201 15.87 -6.89 4.92
N ALA A 202 17.00 -6.48 5.50
CA ALA A 202 16.99 -5.77 6.79
C ALA A 202 16.15 -4.48 6.72
N ASN A 203 16.38 -3.64 5.71
CA ASN A 203 15.65 -2.40 5.53
C ASN A 203 14.16 -2.66 5.23
N ASN A 204 13.87 -3.69 4.45
CA ASN A 204 12.49 -4.11 4.22
C ASN A 204 11.76 -4.50 5.52
N ILE A 205 12.42 -5.19 6.45
CA ILE A 205 11.83 -5.50 7.76
C ILE A 205 11.74 -4.22 8.62
N ALA A 206 12.77 -3.36 8.58
CA ALA A 206 12.85 -2.12 9.36
C ALA A 206 11.76 -1.10 9.01
N VAL A 207 11.07 -1.24 7.86
CA VAL A 207 9.86 -0.45 7.55
C VAL A 207 8.83 -0.51 8.67
N GLY A 208 8.71 -1.64 9.37
CA GLY A 208 7.79 -1.79 10.50
C GLY A 208 8.15 -0.88 11.70
N SER A 209 9.44 -0.55 11.88
CA SER A 209 9.90 0.37 12.93
C SER A 209 11.20 1.03 12.48
N PRO A 210 11.11 2.20 11.82
CA PRO A 210 12.29 2.93 11.36
C PRO A 210 13.28 3.22 12.50
N GLY A 211 14.54 2.87 12.29
CA GLY A 211 15.58 3.04 13.32
C GLY A 211 15.68 1.89 14.33
N ALA A 212 14.98 0.78 14.12
CA ALA A 212 15.13 -0.42 14.95
C ALA A 212 16.56 -0.97 14.87
N SER A 213 17.04 -1.53 15.99
CA SER A 213 18.36 -2.15 16.02
C SER A 213 18.40 -3.45 15.19
N ARG A 214 19.61 -3.84 14.77
CA ARG A 214 19.81 -5.09 14.01
C ARG A 214 19.29 -6.31 14.77
N GLU A 215 19.47 -6.34 16.09
CA GLU A 215 19.02 -7.40 16.96
C GLU A 215 17.50 -7.50 16.98
N ALA A 216 16.79 -6.36 17.02
CA ALA A 216 15.33 -6.31 16.98
C ALA A 216 14.79 -6.83 15.63
N ILE A 217 15.45 -6.48 14.52
CA ILE A 217 15.13 -6.98 13.18
C ILE A 217 15.30 -8.51 13.13
N ILE A 218 16.41 -9.03 13.67
CA ILE A 218 16.68 -10.47 13.71
C ILE A 218 15.63 -11.19 14.55
N GLU A 219 15.27 -10.68 15.71
CA GLU A 219 14.24 -11.29 16.57
C GLU A 219 12.86 -11.28 15.91
N ALA A 220 12.48 -10.20 15.21
CA ALA A 220 11.26 -10.15 14.43
C ALA A 220 11.27 -11.19 13.29
N ALA A 221 12.38 -11.33 12.60
CA ALA A 221 12.56 -12.32 11.55
C ALA A 221 12.51 -13.77 12.06
N LYS A 222 13.04 -14.04 13.26
CA LYS A 222 12.91 -15.35 13.93
C LYS A 222 11.46 -15.67 14.25
N LYS A 223 10.73 -14.73 14.86
CA LYS A 223 9.28 -14.88 15.14
C LYS A 223 8.47 -15.14 13.87
N ALA A 224 8.84 -14.50 12.76
CA ALA A 224 8.20 -14.70 11.46
C ALA A 224 8.75 -15.93 10.69
N SER A 225 9.66 -16.71 11.29
CA SER A 225 10.26 -17.93 10.70
C SER A 225 10.92 -17.71 9.35
N ILE A 226 11.51 -16.53 9.12
CA ILE A 226 12.25 -16.19 7.91
C ILE A 226 13.76 -16.12 8.15
N HIS A 227 14.22 -16.10 9.41
CA HIS A 227 15.63 -15.96 9.77
C HIS A 227 16.54 -17.01 9.12
N ASP A 228 16.18 -18.29 9.22
CA ASP A 228 17.01 -19.39 8.71
C ASP A 228 17.13 -19.36 7.18
N PHE A 229 16.10 -18.87 6.48
CA PHE A 229 16.15 -18.61 5.05
C PHE A 229 17.12 -17.46 4.76
N ILE A 230 16.99 -16.33 5.46
CA ILE A 230 17.85 -15.15 5.27
C ILE A 230 19.33 -15.53 5.48
N MET A 231 19.63 -16.33 6.50
CA MET A 231 21.02 -16.75 6.79
C MET A 231 21.65 -17.68 5.74
N LYS A 232 20.83 -18.29 4.88
CA LYS A 232 21.33 -19.09 3.73
C LYS A 232 21.68 -18.23 2.50
N LEU A 233 21.26 -16.97 2.49
CA LEU A 233 21.55 -16.04 1.40
C LEU A 233 23.02 -15.56 1.49
N PRO A 234 23.68 -15.29 0.35
CA PRO A 234 25.11 -14.92 0.32
C PRO A 234 25.47 -13.70 1.18
N LYS A 235 24.58 -12.71 1.28
CA LYS A 235 24.75 -11.49 2.08
C LYS A 235 23.84 -11.46 3.32
N GLY A 236 23.15 -12.56 3.63
CA GLY A 236 22.22 -12.63 4.75
C GLY A 236 21.17 -11.51 4.71
N TYR A 237 21.04 -10.78 5.80
CA TYR A 237 20.10 -9.65 5.92
C TYR A 237 20.43 -8.45 5.00
N ASP A 238 21.65 -8.35 4.52
CA ASP A 238 22.11 -7.28 3.62
C ASP A 238 21.94 -7.68 2.14
N THR A 239 21.24 -8.78 1.88
CA THR A 239 20.84 -9.19 0.54
C THR A 239 19.79 -8.20 0.01
N GLU A 240 20.11 -7.60 -1.12
CA GLU A 240 19.17 -6.72 -1.85
C GLU A 240 18.09 -7.57 -2.52
N VAL A 241 16.84 -7.20 -2.34
CA VAL A 241 15.73 -7.76 -3.09
C VAL A 241 15.49 -6.91 -4.33
N GLY A 242 15.22 -7.55 -5.46
CA GLY A 242 14.90 -6.87 -6.73
C GLY A 242 13.62 -6.05 -6.64
N GLU A 243 13.26 -5.40 -7.74
CA GLU A 243 12.00 -4.65 -7.82
C GLU A 243 10.83 -5.54 -7.40
N LEU A 244 9.99 -5.03 -6.49
CA LEU A 244 8.83 -5.74 -5.93
C LEU A 244 9.17 -7.12 -5.32
N GLY A 245 10.45 -7.39 -5.02
CA GLY A 245 10.91 -8.65 -4.44
C GLY A 245 10.94 -9.85 -5.40
N ASP A 246 11.13 -9.64 -6.70
CA ASP A 246 11.07 -10.69 -7.74
C ASP A 246 11.99 -11.90 -7.46
N THR A 247 13.01 -11.72 -6.62
CA THR A 247 13.93 -12.79 -6.22
C THR A 247 13.41 -13.69 -5.11
N LEU A 248 12.29 -13.34 -4.47
CA LEU A 248 11.70 -14.07 -3.35
C LEU A 248 10.36 -14.71 -3.73
N SER A 249 10.11 -15.89 -3.20
CA SER A 249 8.82 -16.57 -3.32
C SER A 249 7.71 -15.80 -2.57
N GLY A 250 6.46 -16.02 -2.93
CA GLY A 250 5.31 -15.42 -2.25
C GLY A 250 5.30 -15.68 -0.74
N GLY A 251 5.68 -16.90 -0.32
CA GLY A 251 5.78 -17.25 1.10
C GLY A 251 6.90 -16.51 1.85
N GLU A 252 8.02 -16.23 1.21
CA GLU A 252 9.12 -15.46 1.80
C GLU A 252 8.73 -13.99 1.94
N LYS A 253 8.11 -13.40 0.92
CA LYS A 253 7.54 -12.03 0.98
C LYS A 253 6.54 -11.91 2.14
N GLN A 254 5.63 -12.88 2.25
CA GLN A 254 4.61 -12.89 3.31
C GLN A 254 5.25 -12.94 4.71
N ARG A 255 6.27 -13.78 4.93
CA ARG A 255 6.98 -13.83 6.21
C ARG A 255 7.74 -12.53 6.52
N ILE A 256 8.24 -11.82 5.52
CA ILE A 256 8.82 -10.48 5.72
C ILE A 256 7.72 -9.49 6.15
N GLY A 257 6.53 -9.54 5.56
CA GLY A 257 5.37 -8.75 5.99
C GLY A 257 4.97 -9.01 7.44
N ILE A 258 4.95 -10.28 7.85
CA ILE A 258 4.69 -10.66 9.24
C ILE A 258 5.82 -10.18 10.17
N ALA A 259 7.09 -10.25 9.74
CA ALA A 259 8.22 -9.72 10.50
C ALA A 259 8.09 -8.20 10.73
N ARG A 260 7.61 -7.43 9.75
CA ARG A 260 7.29 -6.00 9.91
C ARG A 260 6.29 -5.76 11.04
N ALA A 261 5.19 -6.54 11.06
CA ALA A 261 4.16 -6.43 12.09
C ALA A 261 4.70 -6.79 13.50
N PHE A 262 5.54 -7.80 13.60
CA PHE A 262 6.18 -8.15 14.87
C PHE A 262 7.21 -7.13 15.34
N LEU A 263 7.93 -6.48 14.40
CA LEU A 263 8.90 -5.43 14.69
C LEU A 263 8.21 -4.13 15.14
N HIS A 264 7.06 -3.81 14.55
CA HIS A 264 6.26 -2.64 14.91
C HIS A 264 5.74 -2.71 16.36
N ASP A 265 5.45 -3.93 16.83
CA ASP A 265 5.08 -4.23 18.22
C ASP A 265 3.80 -3.54 18.70
N SER A 266 2.84 -3.29 17.80
CA SER A 266 1.51 -2.72 18.13
C SER A 266 0.65 -3.67 18.99
N PRO A 267 -0.30 -3.14 19.79
CA PRO A 267 -1.22 -3.96 20.59
C PRO A 267 -2.29 -4.67 19.73
N LEU A 268 -2.63 -4.15 18.56
CA LEU A 268 -3.59 -4.74 17.61
C LEU A 268 -2.87 -5.16 16.33
N ILE A 269 -3.03 -6.42 15.93
CA ILE A 269 -2.48 -6.96 14.69
C ILE A 269 -3.65 -7.44 13.81
N LEU A 270 -3.79 -6.84 12.65
CA LEU A 270 -4.79 -7.18 11.64
C LEU A 270 -4.10 -7.95 10.50
N MET A 271 -4.61 -9.11 10.17
CA MET A 271 -4.00 -9.98 9.16
C MET A 271 -5.04 -10.44 8.13
N ASP A 272 -4.80 -10.08 6.89
CA ASP A 272 -5.65 -10.46 5.76
C ASP A 272 -5.01 -11.61 5.00
N GLU A 273 -5.55 -12.81 5.18
CA GLU A 273 -5.07 -14.07 4.59
C GLU A 273 -3.55 -14.31 4.73
N PRO A 274 -2.97 -14.22 5.95
CA PRO A 274 -1.52 -14.19 6.16
C PRO A 274 -0.81 -15.49 5.77
N THR A 275 -1.54 -16.57 5.53
CA THR A 275 -0.97 -17.89 5.19
C THR A 275 -1.36 -18.39 3.82
N SER A 276 -2.02 -17.58 2.98
CA SER A 276 -2.53 -17.99 1.65
C SER A 276 -1.44 -18.53 0.73
N ASN A 277 -0.24 -17.95 0.79
CA ASN A 277 0.91 -18.29 -0.05
C ASN A 277 1.93 -19.23 0.64
N LEU A 278 1.57 -19.83 1.80
CA LEU A 278 2.44 -20.72 2.55
C LEU A 278 2.08 -22.18 2.33
N ASP A 279 3.09 -23.04 2.33
CA ASP A 279 2.91 -24.47 2.50
C ASP A 279 2.50 -24.81 3.95
N SER A 280 2.01 -26.04 4.16
CA SER A 280 1.45 -26.46 5.45
C SER A 280 2.45 -26.41 6.62
N LEU A 281 3.76 -26.63 6.35
CA LEU A 281 4.80 -26.57 7.36
C LEU A 281 5.04 -25.12 7.81
N ASN A 282 5.26 -24.24 6.86
CA ASN A 282 5.46 -22.81 7.13
C ASN A 282 4.19 -22.16 7.72
N GLU A 283 3.00 -22.54 7.26
CA GLU A 283 1.73 -22.15 7.86
C GLU A 283 1.69 -22.52 9.35
N GLY A 284 1.96 -23.77 9.71
CA GLY A 284 1.96 -24.22 11.11
C GLY A 284 2.91 -23.45 12.01
N ILE A 285 4.10 -23.11 11.50
CA ILE A 285 5.10 -22.34 12.25
C ILE A 285 4.61 -20.90 12.47
N ILE A 286 4.07 -20.24 11.45
CA ILE A 286 3.52 -18.89 11.58
C ILE A 286 2.33 -18.86 12.54
N LEU A 287 1.40 -19.80 12.41
CA LEU A 287 0.25 -19.90 13.32
C LEU A 287 0.68 -20.08 14.78
N LYS A 288 1.73 -20.88 15.03
CA LYS A 288 2.32 -21.01 16.37
C LYS A 288 2.89 -19.68 16.87
N SER A 289 3.67 -18.98 16.05
CA SER A 289 4.23 -17.67 16.41
C SER A 289 3.15 -16.63 16.68
N LEU A 290 2.05 -16.66 15.94
CA LEU A 290 0.89 -15.79 16.20
C LEU A 290 0.21 -16.12 17.51
N ARG A 291 0.06 -17.39 17.85
CA ARG A 291 -0.51 -17.82 19.13
C ARG A 291 0.33 -17.34 20.33
N GLU A 292 1.66 -17.47 20.23
CA GLU A 292 2.59 -16.94 21.24
C GLU A 292 2.53 -15.40 21.34
N ALA A 293 2.39 -14.69 20.22
CA ALA A 293 2.26 -13.24 20.21
C ALA A 293 0.95 -12.77 20.85
N ALA A 294 -0.15 -13.51 20.67
CA ALA A 294 -1.48 -13.15 21.17
C ALA A 294 -1.61 -13.16 22.70
N GLU A 295 -0.69 -13.78 23.44
CA GLU A 295 -0.67 -13.67 24.90
C GLU A 295 -0.58 -12.21 25.40
N LYS A 296 -0.09 -11.31 24.54
CA LYS A 296 0.13 -9.88 24.86
C LYS A 296 -0.53 -8.92 23.87
N LYS A 297 -1.14 -9.43 22.80
CA LYS A 297 -1.66 -8.64 21.70
C LYS A 297 -3.02 -9.16 21.26
N THR A 298 -3.84 -8.26 20.76
CA THR A 298 -5.10 -8.61 20.09
C THR A 298 -4.79 -8.89 18.62
N VAL A 299 -5.22 -10.05 18.12
CA VAL A 299 -4.95 -10.46 16.73
C VAL A 299 -6.26 -10.73 16.01
N VAL A 300 -6.41 -10.19 14.84
CA VAL A 300 -7.53 -10.49 13.92
C VAL A 300 -6.99 -11.23 12.72
N LEU A 301 -7.50 -12.42 12.47
CA LEU A 301 -7.14 -13.28 11.35
C LEU A 301 -8.31 -13.41 10.39
N VAL A 302 -8.18 -12.86 9.21
CA VAL A 302 -9.07 -13.13 8.11
C VAL A 302 -8.53 -14.32 7.32
N SER A 303 -9.29 -15.39 7.15
CA SER A 303 -8.89 -16.53 6.34
C SER A 303 -10.07 -17.36 5.88
N HIS A 304 -9.94 -17.96 4.72
CA HIS A 304 -10.85 -19.00 4.22
C HIS A 304 -10.35 -20.42 4.56
N ARG A 305 -9.14 -20.57 5.14
CA ARG A 305 -8.55 -21.86 5.50
C ARG A 305 -9.01 -22.31 6.88
N LYS A 306 -9.50 -23.54 6.98
CA LYS A 306 -9.88 -24.16 8.27
C LYS A 306 -8.71 -24.31 9.23
N SER A 307 -7.49 -24.58 8.70
CA SER A 307 -6.26 -24.71 9.50
C SER A 307 -5.97 -23.42 10.29
N THR A 308 -6.12 -22.27 9.67
CA THR A 308 -5.92 -20.96 10.31
C THR A 308 -6.94 -20.73 11.44
N MET A 309 -8.16 -21.23 11.29
CA MET A 309 -9.21 -21.09 12.31
C MET A 309 -8.97 -21.98 13.56
N ASN A 310 -8.05 -22.95 13.51
CA ASN A 310 -7.76 -23.81 14.66
C ASN A 310 -7.01 -23.10 15.80
N ILE A 311 -6.38 -21.96 15.54
CA ILE A 311 -5.62 -21.21 16.57
C ILE A 311 -6.40 -20.06 17.18
N VAL A 312 -7.59 -19.75 16.67
CA VAL A 312 -8.38 -18.60 17.12
C VAL A 312 -9.19 -18.93 18.38
N ASP A 313 -9.40 -17.93 19.22
CA ASP A 313 -10.21 -18.06 20.44
C ASP A 313 -11.70 -17.90 20.14
N THR A 314 -12.02 -17.07 19.14
CA THR A 314 -13.40 -16.80 18.69
C THR A 314 -13.44 -16.73 17.16
N VAL A 315 -14.42 -17.38 16.55
CA VAL A 315 -14.66 -17.34 15.10
C VAL A 315 -15.95 -16.59 14.82
N PHE A 316 -15.87 -15.62 13.92
CA PHE A 316 -17.03 -14.97 13.33
C PHE A 316 -17.17 -15.40 11.87
N GLU A 317 -18.37 -15.83 11.48
CA GLU A 317 -18.67 -16.11 10.10
C GLU A 317 -19.30 -14.88 9.46
N MET A 318 -18.74 -14.43 8.33
CA MET A 318 -19.24 -13.28 7.58
C MET A 318 -19.88 -13.77 6.29
N LYS A 319 -21.18 -13.49 6.12
CA LYS A 319 -21.95 -13.76 4.90
C LYS A 319 -22.61 -12.48 4.42
N ASP A 320 -22.37 -12.13 3.16
CA ASP A 320 -23.00 -10.97 2.50
C ASP A 320 -22.96 -9.67 3.34
N GLY A 321 -21.79 -9.39 3.93
CA GLY A 321 -21.60 -8.20 4.76
C GLY A 321 -22.27 -8.24 6.13
N ARG A 322 -22.78 -9.38 6.58
CA ARG A 322 -23.41 -9.59 7.89
C ARG A 322 -22.74 -10.70 8.69
N ILE A 323 -22.84 -10.64 10.02
CA ILE A 323 -22.46 -11.76 10.89
C ILE A 323 -23.58 -12.79 10.89
N SER A 324 -23.23 -14.06 10.72
CA SER A 324 -24.13 -15.20 10.89
C SER A 324 -23.74 -16.04 12.09
#